data_38d423c948634efc869c3472c31e9810
#
_entry.id   38d423c948634efc869c3472c31e9810
#
_cell.length_a   1.000
_cell.length_b   1.000
_cell.length_c   1.000
_cell.angle_alpha   90.00
_cell.angle_beta   90.00
_cell.angle_gamma   90.00
#
_symmetry.space_group_name_H-M   'P 1'
#
loop_
_entity.id
_entity.type
_entity.pdbx_description
1 polymer ?
#
loop_
_entity_poly.entity_id
_entity_poly.type
_entity_poly.pdbx_seq_one_letter_code
_entity_poly.pdbx_strand_id
1 'polypeptide(L)'
;QYVRFSGTSAASPLIAGVAALMLQADPNLTPPQINERLRSTVTDLGPVGPDTIFGYGLVNAAAAVGLSPEIPDQVSTLRPFPNPAVGDRPVVHFPFQLTDTDQVGLAVFDAGGLLMDEIVPQRWPAGVHSQAGQALAWRVPAKLASGLYHYRLTSSVFDATGTVAVIRD
;
A
#
# COMPACT_ATOMS: atom_id res chain seq x y z
N GLN A 1 1.13 19.96 20.71
CA GLN A 1 2.32 19.11 20.70
C GLN A 1 1.84 17.66 20.67
N TYR A 2 2.25 16.88 19.66
CA TYR A 2 1.90 15.45 19.55
C TYR A 2 2.99 14.62 20.20
N VAL A 3 2.61 13.60 20.97
CA VAL A 3 3.55 12.65 21.58
C VAL A 3 3.33 11.26 20.99
N ARG A 4 4.40 10.47 20.84
CA ARG A 4 4.29 9.06 20.48
C ARG A 4 3.79 8.29 21.70
N PHE A 5 2.74 7.50 21.50
CA PHE A 5 2.14 6.66 22.50
C PHE A 5 2.09 5.21 21.99
N SER A 6 2.58 4.26 22.78
CA SER A 6 2.68 2.85 22.40
C SER A 6 2.33 1.95 23.57
N GLY A 7 2.11 0.66 23.27
CA GLY A 7 1.76 -0.36 24.25
C GLY A 7 0.29 -0.77 24.18
N THR A 8 -0.11 -1.70 25.03
CA THR A 8 -1.48 -2.24 25.11
C THR A 8 -2.53 -1.18 25.43
N SER A 9 -2.14 -0.13 26.16
CA SER A 9 -3.00 1.03 26.45
C SER A 9 -3.33 1.86 25.20
N ALA A 10 -2.47 1.83 24.18
CA ALA A 10 -2.74 2.45 22.86
C ALA A 10 -3.56 1.52 21.96
N ALA A 11 -3.34 0.22 22.05
CA ALA A 11 -4.04 -0.77 21.24
C ALA A 11 -5.51 -0.95 21.65
N SER A 12 -5.80 -0.90 22.97
CA SER A 12 -7.16 -1.12 23.49
C SER A 12 -8.22 -0.17 22.89
N PRO A 13 -8.01 1.17 22.85
CA PRO A 13 -9.00 2.07 22.24
C PRO A 13 -9.15 1.85 20.72
N LEU A 14 -8.13 1.35 20.02
CA LEU A 14 -8.25 1.00 18.60
C LEU A 14 -9.23 -0.16 18.42
N ILE A 15 -9.12 -1.21 19.24
CA ILE A 15 -10.05 -2.34 19.22
C ILE A 15 -11.48 -1.88 19.58
N ALA A 16 -11.63 -1.00 20.58
CA ALA A 16 -12.93 -0.42 20.92
C ALA A 16 -13.53 0.37 19.74
N GLY A 17 -12.71 1.12 19.01
CA GLY A 17 -13.13 1.83 17.79
C GLY A 17 -13.60 0.87 16.70
N VAL A 18 -12.88 -0.23 16.47
CA VAL A 18 -13.31 -1.27 15.51
C VAL A 18 -14.63 -1.92 15.93
N ALA A 19 -14.80 -2.24 17.22
CA ALA A 19 -16.08 -2.77 17.73
C ALA A 19 -17.24 -1.78 17.54
N ALA A 20 -17.02 -0.47 17.69
CA ALA A 20 -18.02 0.55 17.40
C ALA A 20 -18.40 0.60 15.92
N LEU A 21 -17.43 0.49 15.02
CA LEU A 21 -17.68 0.39 13.57
C LEU A 21 -18.45 -0.89 13.21
N MET A 22 -18.17 -2.01 13.86
CA MET A 22 -18.91 -3.26 13.67
C MET A 22 -20.38 -3.09 14.07
N LEU A 23 -20.66 -2.44 15.21
CA LEU A 23 -22.03 -2.13 15.66
C LEU A 23 -22.72 -1.09 14.78
N GLN A 24 -21.97 -0.17 14.17
CA GLN A 24 -22.54 0.75 13.18
C GLN A 24 -22.94 0.00 11.90
N ALA A 25 -22.18 -1.00 11.47
CA ALA A 25 -22.48 -1.80 10.29
C ALA A 25 -23.64 -2.80 10.55
N ASP A 26 -23.67 -3.40 11.73
CA ASP A 26 -24.73 -4.31 12.19
C ASP A 26 -25.05 -4.04 13.68
N PRO A 27 -26.09 -3.26 13.97
CA PRO A 27 -26.49 -2.92 15.33
C PRO A 27 -26.99 -4.11 16.18
N ASN A 28 -27.24 -5.28 15.58
CA ASN A 28 -27.74 -6.46 16.27
C ASN A 28 -26.62 -7.38 16.77
N LEU A 29 -25.36 -7.06 16.52
CA LEU A 29 -24.23 -7.85 16.98
C LEU A 29 -24.18 -7.91 18.52
N THR A 30 -24.14 -9.11 19.05
CA THR A 30 -23.91 -9.35 20.47
C THR A 30 -22.43 -9.29 20.82
N PRO A 31 -22.05 -9.01 22.09
CA PRO A 31 -20.65 -8.99 22.50
C PRO A 31 -19.86 -10.27 22.17
N PRO A 32 -20.40 -11.50 22.31
CA PRO A 32 -19.74 -12.70 21.85
C PRO A 32 -19.46 -12.72 20.34
N GLN A 33 -20.40 -12.28 19.52
CA GLN A 33 -20.26 -12.21 18.07
C GLN A 33 -19.20 -11.17 17.63
N ILE A 34 -19.14 -10.04 18.32
CA ILE A 34 -18.08 -9.04 18.09
C ILE A 34 -16.71 -9.65 18.37
N ASN A 35 -16.57 -10.33 19.51
CA ASN A 35 -15.30 -10.95 19.90
C ASN A 35 -14.87 -12.06 18.92
N GLU A 36 -15.81 -12.92 18.52
CA GLU A 36 -15.57 -13.98 17.54
C GLU A 36 -15.12 -13.40 16.20
N ARG A 37 -15.84 -12.38 15.70
CA ARG A 37 -15.51 -11.74 14.43
C ARG A 37 -14.17 -11.01 14.48
N LEU A 38 -13.85 -10.31 15.58
CA LEU A 38 -12.53 -9.71 15.77
C LEU A 38 -11.41 -10.75 15.68
N ARG A 39 -11.57 -11.92 16.32
CA ARG A 39 -10.56 -12.98 16.32
C ARG A 39 -10.45 -13.72 15.00
N SER A 40 -11.55 -13.93 14.30
CA SER A 40 -11.56 -14.66 13.02
C SER A 40 -11.08 -13.82 11.82
N THR A 41 -10.99 -12.51 11.99
CA THR A 41 -10.61 -11.58 10.90
C THR A 41 -9.26 -10.91 11.08
N VAL A 42 -8.48 -11.28 12.09
CA VAL A 42 -7.13 -10.76 12.30
C VAL A 42 -6.18 -11.20 11.19
N THR A 43 -5.12 -10.41 10.98
CA THR A 43 -3.94 -10.87 10.25
C THR A 43 -3.01 -11.55 11.24
N ASP A 44 -2.84 -12.86 11.11
CA ASP A 44 -1.96 -13.64 11.97
C ASP A 44 -0.50 -13.19 11.83
N LEU A 45 0.20 -13.07 12.96
CA LEU A 45 1.59 -12.62 13.02
C LEU A 45 2.41 -13.63 13.83
N GLY A 46 3.60 -13.93 13.32
CA GLY A 46 4.51 -14.87 13.98
C GLY A 46 4.19 -16.34 13.66
N PRO A 47 4.25 -17.25 14.63
CA PRO A 47 3.84 -18.64 14.48
C PRO A 47 2.35 -18.73 14.15
N VAL A 48 1.98 -19.70 13.33
CA VAL A 48 0.56 -19.88 12.91
C VAL A 48 -0.36 -20.11 14.10
N GLY A 49 -1.39 -19.28 14.19
CA GLY A 49 -2.39 -19.30 15.27
C GLY A 49 -2.02 -18.42 16.47
N PRO A 50 -2.87 -18.42 17.53
CA PRO A 50 -2.66 -17.56 18.69
C PRO A 50 -1.37 -17.90 19.43
N ASP A 51 -0.54 -16.88 19.68
CA ASP A 51 0.74 -17.01 20.38
C ASP A 51 0.89 -16.01 21.54
N THR A 52 1.95 -16.17 22.35
CA THR A 52 2.18 -15.35 23.54
C THR A 52 2.76 -13.97 23.26
N ILE A 53 3.21 -13.71 22.03
CA ILE A 53 3.83 -12.44 21.61
C ILE A 53 2.80 -11.53 20.92
N PHE A 54 2.06 -12.10 19.97
CA PHE A 54 1.11 -11.37 19.12
C PHE A 54 -0.36 -11.67 19.44
N GLY A 55 -0.64 -12.59 20.37
CA GLY A 55 -1.99 -13.00 20.72
C GLY A 55 -2.68 -13.67 19.54
N TYR A 56 -3.79 -13.11 19.07
CA TYR A 56 -4.51 -13.56 17.87
C TYR A 56 -3.97 -12.90 16.59
N GLY A 57 -3.13 -11.86 16.69
CA GLY A 57 -2.58 -11.13 15.55
C GLY A 57 -3.02 -9.66 15.49
N LEU A 58 -2.80 -9.04 14.32
CA LEU A 58 -3.14 -7.66 14.05
C LEU A 58 -4.61 -7.52 13.63
N VAL A 59 -5.36 -6.63 14.30
CA VAL A 59 -6.76 -6.37 13.97
C VAL A 59 -6.91 -5.85 12.54
N ASN A 60 -7.84 -6.42 11.79
CA ASN A 60 -8.24 -5.97 10.46
C ASN A 60 -9.64 -5.36 10.55
N ALA A 61 -9.72 -4.04 10.67
CA ALA A 61 -10.98 -3.33 10.83
C ALA A 61 -11.93 -3.53 9.65
N ALA A 62 -11.41 -3.52 8.42
CA ALA A 62 -12.21 -3.71 7.21
C ALA A 62 -12.89 -5.09 7.21
N ALA A 63 -12.12 -6.15 7.45
CA ALA A 63 -12.66 -7.51 7.51
C ALA A 63 -13.63 -7.68 8.69
N ALA A 64 -13.35 -7.06 9.85
CA ALA A 64 -14.21 -7.13 11.03
C ALA A 64 -15.59 -6.50 10.80
N VAL A 65 -15.69 -5.43 10.01
CA VAL A 65 -17.00 -4.82 9.66
C VAL A 65 -17.68 -5.50 8.47
N GLY A 66 -17.09 -6.60 7.94
CA GLY A 66 -17.64 -7.32 6.80
C GLY A 66 -17.41 -6.61 5.46
N LEU A 67 -16.59 -5.57 5.49
CA LEU A 67 -15.94 -5.11 4.28
C LEU A 67 -14.82 -6.13 4.05
N SER A 68 -15.04 -7.10 3.16
CA SER A 68 -13.89 -7.58 2.43
C SER A 68 -13.21 -6.30 1.95
N PRO A 69 -11.89 -6.13 2.11
CA PRO A 69 -11.23 -5.34 1.13
C PRO A 69 -11.57 -6.07 -0.17
N GLU A 70 -12.63 -5.69 -0.83
CA GLU A 70 -12.65 -5.72 -2.26
C GLU A 70 -11.43 -4.86 -2.55
N ILE A 71 -10.31 -5.52 -2.73
CA ILE A 71 -9.30 -5.01 -3.62
C ILE A 71 -10.17 -4.73 -4.83
N PRO A 72 -10.46 -3.45 -5.14
CA PRO A 72 -11.32 -3.16 -6.28
C PRO A 72 -10.71 -4.01 -7.38
N ASP A 73 -11.54 -4.67 -8.16
CA ASP A 73 -11.12 -5.42 -9.37
C ASP A 73 -10.35 -4.49 -10.33
N GLN A 74 -10.20 -3.26 -9.91
CA GLN A 74 -9.36 -2.22 -10.44
C GLN A 74 -8.00 -2.28 -9.74
N VAL A 75 -7.05 -2.72 -10.51
CA VAL A 75 -5.62 -2.63 -10.29
C VAL A 75 -5.28 -1.35 -9.50
N SER A 76 -5.03 -1.51 -8.20
CA SER A 76 -4.66 -0.39 -7.36
C SER A 76 -3.17 -0.13 -7.50
N THR A 77 -2.81 1.03 -8.02
CA THR A 77 -1.44 1.52 -7.93
C THR A 77 -1.24 2.10 -6.54
N LEU A 78 -0.29 1.54 -5.81
CA LEU A 78 0.14 2.06 -4.52
C LEU A 78 1.09 3.25 -4.74
N ARG A 79 1.34 4.03 -3.69
CA ARG A 79 2.24 5.19 -3.80
C ARG A 79 3.68 4.75 -4.07
N PRO A 80 4.40 5.42 -4.98
CA PRO A 80 5.82 5.14 -5.21
C PRO A 80 6.66 5.42 -3.96
N PHE A 81 7.71 4.63 -3.77
CA PHE A 81 8.61 4.77 -2.63
C PHE A 81 10.08 4.49 -3.02
N PRO A 82 11.06 5.14 -2.37
CA PRO A 82 10.90 6.29 -1.50
C PRO A 82 10.36 7.51 -2.26
N ASN A 83 9.56 8.34 -1.59
CA ASN A 83 9.12 9.62 -2.12
C ASN A 83 9.04 10.63 -0.95
N PRO A 84 9.99 11.57 -0.85
CA PRO A 84 11.03 11.94 -1.82
C PRO A 84 12.10 10.86 -2.06
N ALA A 85 12.64 10.84 -3.27
CA ALA A 85 13.78 10.04 -3.66
C ALA A 85 15.06 10.86 -3.49
N VAL A 86 15.92 10.50 -2.55
CA VAL A 86 17.08 11.27 -2.13
C VAL A 86 18.38 10.59 -2.56
N GLY A 87 19.37 11.38 -3.01
CA GLY A 87 20.73 10.96 -3.37
C GLY A 87 21.04 11.06 -4.85
N ASP A 88 22.26 10.69 -5.24
CA ASP A 88 22.77 10.85 -6.61
C ASP A 88 22.06 10.01 -7.66
N ARG A 89 21.70 8.78 -7.32
CA ARG A 89 21.01 7.83 -8.22
C ARG A 89 19.97 7.02 -7.46
N PRO A 90 18.95 7.68 -6.88
CA PRO A 90 17.96 6.96 -6.12
C PRO A 90 17.16 6.03 -7.03
N VAL A 91 16.65 4.95 -6.43
CA VAL A 91 15.72 4.04 -7.09
C VAL A 91 14.35 4.25 -6.50
N VAL A 92 13.37 4.54 -7.34
CA VAL A 92 11.97 4.67 -6.95
C VAL A 92 11.22 3.43 -7.39
N HIS A 93 10.51 2.82 -6.47
CA HIS A 93 9.68 1.65 -6.74
C HIS A 93 8.23 2.08 -6.94
N PHE A 94 7.60 1.59 -7.99
CA PHE A 94 6.21 1.82 -8.32
C PHE A 94 5.43 0.53 -8.07
N PRO A 95 4.77 0.43 -6.91
CA PRO A 95 4.01 -0.77 -6.59
C PRO A 95 2.68 -0.77 -7.33
N PHE A 96 2.24 -1.97 -7.72
CA PHE A 96 0.97 -2.22 -8.41
C PHE A 96 0.48 -3.64 -8.13
N GLN A 97 -0.75 -3.91 -8.52
CA GLN A 97 -1.34 -5.23 -8.47
C GLN A 97 -1.94 -5.58 -9.83
N LEU A 98 -1.81 -6.82 -10.24
CA LEU A 98 -2.40 -7.38 -11.44
C LEU A 98 -3.28 -8.57 -11.08
N THR A 99 -4.46 -8.66 -11.68
CA THR A 99 -5.34 -9.83 -11.59
C THR A 99 -4.86 -10.96 -12.50
N ASP A 100 -4.28 -10.59 -13.64
CA ASP A 100 -3.73 -11.47 -14.64
C ASP A 100 -2.33 -11.04 -15.06
N THR A 101 -1.62 -11.90 -15.79
CA THR A 101 -0.32 -11.55 -16.37
C THR A 101 -0.49 -10.44 -17.41
N ASP A 102 0.19 -9.30 -17.21
CA ASP A 102 0.09 -8.14 -18.10
C ASP A 102 1.44 -7.43 -18.30
N GLN A 103 1.46 -6.46 -19.20
CA GLN A 103 2.60 -5.60 -19.44
C GLN A 103 2.42 -4.28 -18.68
N VAL A 104 3.43 -3.90 -17.89
CA VAL A 104 3.43 -2.66 -17.13
C VAL A 104 4.59 -1.79 -17.59
N GLY A 105 4.28 -0.55 -17.99
CA GLY A 105 5.23 0.47 -18.40
C GLY A 105 5.16 1.72 -17.54
N LEU A 106 6.23 2.52 -17.54
CA LEU A 106 6.33 3.77 -16.79
C LEU A 106 6.88 4.86 -17.70
N ALA A 107 6.20 6.00 -17.75
CA ALA A 107 6.72 7.23 -18.35
C ALA A 107 6.87 8.31 -17.27
N VAL A 108 7.97 9.06 -17.31
CA VAL A 108 8.28 10.13 -16.34
C VAL A 108 8.46 11.43 -17.07
N PHE A 109 7.80 12.48 -16.61
CA PHE A 109 7.73 13.79 -17.22
C PHE A 109 8.22 14.87 -16.23
N ASP A 110 8.73 15.96 -16.74
CA ASP A 110 8.98 17.17 -15.95
C ASP A 110 7.68 17.95 -15.67
N ALA A 111 7.79 19.06 -14.94
CA ALA A 111 6.65 19.92 -14.64
C ALA A 111 6.01 20.57 -15.88
N GLY A 112 6.71 20.64 -17.00
CA GLY A 112 6.20 21.13 -18.28
C GLY A 112 5.54 20.06 -19.15
N GLY A 113 5.55 18.81 -18.69
CA GLY A 113 5.00 17.66 -19.44
C GLY A 113 5.96 17.09 -20.49
N LEU A 114 7.24 17.48 -20.48
CA LEU A 114 8.25 16.90 -21.34
C LEU A 114 8.66 15.52 -20.81
N LEU A 115 8.68 14.51 -21.69
CA LEU A 115 9.14 13.17 -21.35
C LEU A 115 10.63 13.18 -20.99
N MET A 116 10.95 12.78 -19.79
CA MET A 116 12.30 12.77 -19.22
C MET A 116 12.93 11.39 -19.24
N ASP A 117 12.11 10.36 -19.04
CA ASP A 117 12.55 8.97 -19.01
C ASP A 117 11.37 8.02 -19.22
N GLU A 118 11.66 6.80 -19.65
CA GLU A 118 10.65 5.78 -19.92
C GLU A 118 11.19 4.39 -19.60
N ILE A 119 10.39 3.57 -18.96
CA ILE A 119 10.57 2.13 -18.88
C ILE A 119 9.55 1.48 -19.80
N VAL A 120 10.05 0.89 -20.89
CA VAL A 120 9.20 0.17 -21.85
C VAL A 120 8.40 -0.92 -21.16
N PRO A 121 7.16 -1.17 -21.60
CA PRO A 121 6.30 -2.17 -20.95
C PRO A 121 6.98 -3.54 -20.82
N GLN A 122 7.02 -4.06 -19.61
CA GLN A 122 7.59 -5.35 -19.25
C GLN A 122 6.49 -6.28 -18.76
N ARG A 123 6.62 -7.56 -19.05
CA ARG A 123 5.64 -8.59 -18.64
C ARG A 123 5.78 -8.92 -17.15
N TRP A 124 4.68 -8.82 -16.42
CA TRP A 124 4.56 -9.12 -15.00
C TRP A 124 3.49 -10.17 -14.76
N PRO A 125 3.70 -11.14 -13.87
CA PRO A 125 2.69 -12.13 -13.53
C PRO A 125 1.55 -11.49 -12.72
N ALA A 126 0.43 -12.17 -12.61
CA ALA A 126 -0.63 -11.83 -11.68
C ALA A 126 -0.09 -11.79 -10.24
N GLY A 127 -0.60 -10.87 -9.43
CA GLY A 127 -0.20 -10.73 -8.02
C GLY A 127 0.04 -9.30 -7.58
N VAL A 128 0.45 -9.16 -6.32
CA VAL A 128 0.81 -7.88 -5.70
C VAL A 128 2.31 -7.65 -5.82
N HIS A 129 2.69 -6.55 -6.45
CA HIS A 129 4.06 -6.13 -6.68
C HIS A 129 4.36 -4.89 -5.84
N SER A 130 4.53 -5.06 -4.52
CA SER A 130 4.61 -3.94 -3.56
C SER A 130 5.95 -3.79 -2.83
N GLN A 131 6.86 -4.76 -2.95
CA GLN A 131 8.15 -4.74 -2.26
C GLN A 131 9.29 -4.32 -3.19
N ALA A 132 10.37 -3.78 -2.62
CA ALA A 132 11.61 -3.54 -3.35
C ALA A 132 12.11 -4.86 -3.97
N GLY A 133 12.38 -4.83 -5.29
CA GLY A 133 12.74 -6.02 -6.07
C GLY A 133 11.56 -6.79 -6.67
N GLN A 134 10.33 -6.50 -6.26
CA GLN A 134 9.10 -7.05 -6.83
C GLN A 134 8.21 -5.98 -7.48
N ALA A 135 8.47 -4.70 -7.23
CA ALA A 135 7.81 -3.56 -7.88
C ALA A 135 8.62 -3.08 -9.09
N LEU A 136 7.96 -2.39 -10.02
CA LEU A 136 8.65 -1.74 -11.12
C LEU A 136 9.60 -0.67 -10.56
N ALA A 137 10.87 -0.75 -10.90
CA ALA A 137 11.91 0.09 -10.32
C ALA A 137 12.43 1.10 -11.35
N TRP A 138 12.28 2.38 -11.05
CA TRP A 138 12.85 3.48 -11.82
C TRP A 138 14.15 3.95 -11.17
N ARG A 139 15.25 3.73 -11.85
CA ARG A 139 16.55 4.28 -11.46
C ARG A 139 16.66 5.70 -12.01
N VAL A 140 16.57 6.69 -11.13
CA VAL A 140 16.59 8.11 -11.53
C VAL A 140 17.88 8.44 -12.29
N PRO A 141 17.79 8.88 -13.56
CA PRO A 141 18.96 9.23 -14.35
C PRO A 141 19.78 10.35 -13.70
N ALA A 142 21.12 10.24 -13.73
CA ALA A 142 22.02 11.24 -13.12
C ALA A 142 21.84 12.66 -13.69
N LYS A 143 21.35 12.79 -14.93
CA LYS A 143 21.08 14.06 -15.61
C LYS A 143 19.87 14.83 -15.08
N LEU A 144 18.99 14.17 -14.34
CA LEU A 144 17.79 14.82 -13.79
C LEU A 144 18.15 15.63 -12.55
N ALA A 145 17.68 16.87 -12.50
CA ALA A 145 17.89 17.77 -11.36
C ALA A 145 16.94 17.44 -10.19
N SER A 146 17.19 18.08 -9.03
CA SER A 146 16.19 18.10 -7.96
C SER A 146 14.90 18.78 -8.45
N GLY A 147 13.75 18.16 -8.15
CA GLY A 147 12.46 18.69 -8.61
C GLY A 147 11.31 17.72 -8.43
N LEU A 148 10.14 18.17 -8.84
CA LEU A 148 8.93 17.32 -8.93
C LEU A 148 8.82 16.79 -10.36
N TYR A 149 8.61 15.49 -10.46
CA TYR A 149 8.40 14.78 -11.70
C TYR A 149 7.02 14.12 -11.69
N HIS A 150 6.31 14.23 -12.79
CA HIS A 150 5.06 13.51 -13.00
C HIS A 150 5.36 12.14 -13.56
N TYR A 151 4.62 11.14 -13.15
CA TYR A 151 4.70 9.80 -13.73
C TYR A 151 3.35 9.33 -14.25
N ARG A 152 3.40 8.45 -15.23
CA ARG A 152 2.28 7.68 -15.74
C ARG A 152 2.68 6.21 -15.77
N LEU A 153 2.01 5.41 -14.97
CA LEU A 153 2.17 3.96 -14.91
C LEU A 153 1.01 3.31 -15.66
N THR A 154 1.31 2.53 -16.67
CA THR A 154 0.31 2.00 -17.61
C THR A 154 0.38 0.48 -17.73
N SER A 155 -0.79 -0.13 -17.90
CA SER A 155 -0.98 -1.51 -18.33
C SER A 155 -2.22 -1.61 -19.22
N SER A 156 -2.63 -2.82 -19.64
CA SER A 156 -3.89 -2.97 -20.38
C SER A 156 -5.13 -2.72 -19.52
N VAL A 157 -5.00 -2.78 -18.18
CA VAL A 157 -6.11 -2.72 -17.22
C VAL A 157 -6.08 -1.47 -16.35
N PHE A 158 -4.99 -0.70 -16.34
CA PHE A 158 -4.91 0.56 -15.60
C PHE A 158 -4.05 1.63 -16.29
N ASP A 159 -4.34 2.88 -15.94
CA ASP A 159 -3.59 4.07 -16.31
C ASP A 159 -3.55 4.99 -15.09
N ALA A 160 -2.42 5.00 -14.39
CA ALA A 160 -2.27 5.71 -13.14
C ALA A 160 -1.21 6.80 -13.23
N THR A 161 -1.51 7.96 -12.71
CA THR A 161 -0.62 9.11 -12.70
C THR A 161 -0.36 9.60 -11.28
N GLY A 162 0.79 10.25 -11.09
CA GLY A 162 1.13 10.86 -9.82
C GLY A 162 2.43 11.63 -9.90
N THR A 163 3.01 11.94 -8.74
CA THR A 163 4.23 12.73 -8.64
C THR A 163 5.28 12.06 -7.78
N VAL A 164 6.55 12.25 -8.17
CA VAL A 164 7.74 11.86 -7.40
C VAL A 164 8.61 13.09 -7.20
N ALA A 165 9.02 13.35 -5.97
CA ALA A 165 10.03 14.35 -5.66
C ALA A 165 11.42 13.70 -5.71
N VAL A 166 12.35 14.29 -6.46
CA VAL A 166 13.76 13.91 -6.51
C VAL A 166 14.57 14.98 -5.80
N ILE A 167 15.43 14.59 -4.88
CA ILE A 167 16.34 15.48 -4.13
C ILE A 167 17.76 14.97 -4.35
N ARG A 168 18.60 15.81 -4.93
CA ARG A 168 20.03 15.57 -5.11
C ARG A 168 20.79 16.20 -3.94
N ASP A 169 21.80 15.53 -3.47
CA ASP A 169 22.74 16.07 -2.48
C ASP A 169 23.71 17.06 -3.12
#